data_44652098440c9c7acd799e9461cc58cb
#
_entry.id   44652098440c9c7acd799e9461cc58cb
#
_cell.length_a   1.000
_cell.length_b   1.000
_cell.length_c   1.000
_cell.angle_alpha   90.00
_cell.angle_beta   90.00
_cell.angle_gamma   90.00
#
_symmetry.space_group_name_H-M   'P 1'
#
loop_
_entity.id
_entity.type
_entity.pdbx_description
1 polymer ?
#
loop_
_entity_poly.entity_id
_entity_poly.type
_entity_poly.pdbx_seq_one_letter_code
_entity_poly.pdbx_strand_id
1 'polypeptide(L)'
;MSRHSLLRSAALLAAGLACGAALTASLSAYAEKGRTISLPAEDIRLFADVFGAIKSYYVDDISDKKLLENAVHGMVEGLDPHSSFLDAKAFEDLEESTIGEFGGLGIEVTKDPSGVRVMTPIDDTPAARAGVLAGDLIVKIDDKATADLSLNENVKLMRGKPDTSIVLTIARKGVTKPIVMKITRAVIKVQSVKSKALENGLGYIRISQFQERTADDVAVALTKLTEENHLKGLVLDLRNNPGGLLNAAIGVSAAFLAENSLVVSTRGRTTDNERRFYAAKRDYAVANTAVDHIAQLPAVTKSVPLVVLVNSSSASASEIVAGALQDQHRAEIMGTRSFGKGSVQTILPLRIKNDETTGIKITTARYYTPSGRTIQAKGITPDIAVDDTPEGNYPSFNLREADLAHHLLITDGKDTKKASDANDTDWQDDDLEPAKVPTLRYQFGDDKDFPLQQAVAHLLGKKVITHADVQKKLKEEKAAADKTKTTSNN
;
A
#
# COMPACT_ATOMS: atom_id res chain seq x y z
N MET A 1 -77.92 5.47 5.75
CA MET A 1 -76.60 6.14 5.72
C MET A 1 -76.83 7.60 5.30
N SER A 2 -76.42 8.54 6.10
CA SER A 2 -76.71 9.98 5.82
C SER A 2 -75.73 10.47 4.70
N ARG A 3 -76.23 11.38 3.86
CA ARG A 3 -75.45 12.02 2.75
C ARG A 3 -74.09 12.59 3.21
N HIS A 4 -73.94 12.92 4.47
CA HIS A 4 -72.71 13.43 5.05
C HIS A 4 -71.66 12.36 5.24
N SER A 5 -71.96 11.08 5.47
CA SER A 5 -71.02 10.01 5.60
C SER A 5 -70.43 9.63 4.24
N LEU A 6 -71.18 9.64 3.16
CA LEU A 6 -70.72 9.39 1.82
C LEU A 6 -69.76 10.48 1.30
N LEU A 7 -70.05 11.76 1.59
CA LEU A 7 -69.16 12.86 1.22
C LEU A 7 -67.81 12.82 1.97
N ARG A 8 -67.78 12.41 3.26
CA ARG A 8 -66.56 12.24 4.01
C ARG A 8 -65.71 11.08 3.50
N SER A 9 -66.31 9.95 3.15
CA SER A 9 -65.57 8.82 2.59
C SER A 9 -65.02 9.12 1.20
N ALA A 10 -65.73 9.86 0.35
CA ALA A 10 -65.27 10.29 -0.97
C ALA A 10 -64.09 11.29 -0.85
N ALA A 11 -64.13 12.21 0.12
CA ALA A 11 -63.05 13.15 0.37
C ALA A 11 -61.77 12.47 0.88
N LEU A 12 -61.90 11.45 1.74
CA LEU A 12 -60.75 10.66 2.23
C LEU A 12 -60.12 9.81 1.12
N LEU A 13 -60.95 9.24 0.22
CA LEU A 13 -60.47 8.51 -0.96
C LEU A 13 -59.73 9.42 -1.94
N ALA A 14 -60.26 10.63 -2.21
CA ALA A 14 -59.60 11.61 -3.06
C ALA A 14 -58.27 12.11 -2.46
N ALA A 15 -58.22 12.36 -1.16
CA ALA A 15 -56.99 12.74 -0.46
C ALA A 15 -55.95 11.60 -0.49
N GLY A 16 -56.36 10.33 -0.30
CA GLY A 16 -55.47 9.17 -0.39
C GLY A 16 -54.88 8.97 -1.78
N LEU A 17 -55.72 9.17 -2.85
CA LEU A 17 -55.26 9.13 -4.23
C LEU A 17 -54.28 10.27 -4.57
N ALA A 18 -54.55 11.48 -4.10
CA ALA A 18 -53.66 12.63 -4.31
C ALA A 18 -52.32 12.45 -3.58
N CYS A 19 -52.32 11.95 -2.34
CA CYS A 19 -51.09 11.62 -1.61
C CYS A 19 -50.29 10.47 -2.25
N GLY A 20 -50.98 9.43 -2.74
CA GLY A 20 -50.38 8.33 -3.48
C GLY A 20 -49.73 8.79 -4.79
N ALA A 21 -50.40 9.63 -5.57
CA ALA A 21 -49.83 10.21 -6.78
C ALA A 21 -48.66 11.16 -6.51
N ALA A 22 -48.70 11.95 -5.43
CA ALA A 22 -47.59 12.80 -5.02
C ALA A 22 -46.38 12.00 -4.54
N LEU A 23 -46.60 10.91 -3.82
CA LEU A 23 -45.51 9.99 -3.37
C LEU A 23 -44.86 9.26 -4.56
N THR A 24 -45.68 8.75 -5.53
CA THR A 24 -45.13 8.09 -6.71
C THR A 24 -44.41 9.08 -7.64
N ALA A 25 -44.91 10.32 -7.79
CA ALA A 25 -44.24 11.36 -8.58
C ALA A 25 -42.92 11.80 -7.92
N SER A 26 -42.84 11.90 -6.56
CA SER A 26 -41.62 12.22 -5.86
C SER A 26 -40.60 11.08 -5.90
N LEU A 27 -41.03 9.80 -5.83
CA LEU A 27 -40.16 8.63 -6.00
C LEU A 27 -39.63 8.52 -7.43
N SER A 28 -40.45 8.82 -8.44
CA SER A 28 -40.00 8.87 -9.85
C SER A 28 -39.03 10.01 -10.10
N ALA A 29 -39.22 11.18 -9.50
CA ALA A 29 -38.28 12.31 -9.60
C ALA A 29 -36.94 12.06 -8.89
N TYR A 30 -36.90 11.21 -7.84
CA TYR A 30 -35.66 10.75 -7.21
C TYR A 30 -34.95 9.67 -8.06
N ALA A 31 -35.69 8.80 -8.74
CA ALA A 31 -35.13 7.78 -9.65
C ALA A 31 -34.55 8.40 -10.94
N GLU A 32 -35.04 9.56 -11.37
CA GLU A 32 -34.65 10.23 -12.62
C GLU A 32 -33.39 11.10 -12.47
N LYS A 33 -32.79 11.21 -11.26
CA LYS A 33 -31.46 11.80 -11.04
C LYS A 33 -30.29 10.86 -11.38
N GLY A 34 -30.57 9.66 -11.87
CA GLY A 34 -29.57 8.84 -12.55
C GLY A 34 -29.16 9.57 -13.84
N ARG A 35 -27.94 10.11 -13.91
CA ARG A 35 -27.35 10.63 -15.16
C ARG A 35 -27.55 9.56 -16.23
N THR A 36 -28.43 9.81 -17.19
CA THR A 36 -28.47 9.02 -18.42
C THR A 36 -27.13 9.20 -19.11
N ILE A 37 -26.29 8.18 -19.05
CA ILE A 37 -25.02 8.15 -19.79
C ILE A 37 -25.42 7.94 -21.24
N SER A 38 -25.44 9.02 -22.02
CA SER A 38 -25.62 8.94 -23.47
C SER A 38 -24.24 8.59 -24.05
N LEU A 39 -24.12 7.37 -24.56
CA LEU A 39 -22.94 7.00 -25.34
C LEU A 39 -23.07 7.59 -26.74
N PRO A 40 -22.07 8.29 -27.29
CA PRO A 40 -22.06 8.85 -28.63
C PRO A 40 -22.20 7.73 -29.68
N ALA A 41 -23.23 7.75 -30.51
CA ALA A 41 -23.49 6.66 -31.45
C ALA A 41 -22.39 6.46 -32.48
N GLU A 42 -21.73 7.53 -32.89
CA GLU A 42 -20.60 7.49 -33.85
C GLU A 42 -19.36 6.79 -33.23
N ASP A 43 -19.05 7.07 -31.96
CA ASP A 43 -17.92 6.45 -31.25
C ASP A 43 -18.18 4.96 -31.00
N ILE A 44 -19.45 4.57 -30.72
CA ILE A 44 -19.80 3.15 -30.60
C ILE A 44 -19.67 2.44 -31.95
N ARG A 45 -20.04 3.10 -33.05
CA ARG A 45 -19.86 2.51 -34.40
C ARG A 45 -18.37 2.33 -34.69
N LEU A 46 -17.53 3.34 -34.43
CA LEU A 46 -16.07 3.24 -34.58
C LEU A 46 -15.50 2.09 -33.77
N PHE A 47 -15.94 1.94 -32.51
CA PHE A 47 -15.52 0.81 -31.66
C PHE A 47 -15.90 -0.55 -32.30
N ALA A 48 -17.13 -0.67 -32.81
CA ALA A 48 -17.56 -1.91 -33.46
C ALA A 48 -16.78 -2.19 -34.76
N ASP A 49 -16.47 -1.17 -35.56
CA ASP A 49 -15.65 -1.30 -36.78
C ASP A 49 -14.23 -1.76 -36.44
N VAL A 50 -13.59 -1.18 -35.42
CA VAL A 50 -12.26 -1.62 -34.94
C VAL A 50 -12.31 -3.06 -34.45
N PHE A 51 -13.32 -3.41 -33.66
CA PHE A 51 -13.52 -4.79 -33.18
C PHE A 51 -13.63 -5.77 -34.36
N GLY A 52 -14.45 -5.45 -35.37
CA GLY A 52 -14.62 -6.26 -36.57
C GLY A 52 -13.33 -6.38 -37.41
N ALA A 53 -12.56 -5.30 -37.52
CA ALA A 53 -11.28 -5.31 -38.20
C ALA A 53 -10.24 -6.22 -37.51
N ILE A 54 -10.16 -6.16 -36.18
CA ILE A 54 -9.28 -7.07 -35.43
C ILE A 54 -9.68 -8.53 -35.65
N LYS A 55 -10.96 -8.85 -35.55
CA LYS A 55 -11.48 -10.19 -35.80
C LYS A 55 -11.17 -10.72 -37.20
N SER A 56 -11.11 -9.82 -38.18
CA SER A 56 -10.95 -10.19 -39.59
C SER A 56 -9.48 -10.27 -40.03
N TYR A 57 -8.59 -9.46 -39.44
CA TYR A 57 -7.25 -9.23 -39.98
C TYR A 57 -6.11 -9.52 -39.00
N TYR A 58 -6.40 -9.70 -37.69
CA TYR A 58 -5.32 -10.03 -36.74
C TYR A 58 -4.75 -11.41 -37.04
N VAL A 59 -3.45 -11.55 -36.83
CA VAL A 59 -2.68 -12.76 -37.23
C VAL A 59 -3.14 -14.03 -36.51
N ASP A 60 -3.56 -13.92 -35.26
CA ASP A 60 -4.04 -15.05 -34.46
C ASP A 60 -5.54 -14.93 -34.17
N ASP A 61 -6.23 -16.06 -33.96
CA ASP A 61 -7.63 -16.05 -33.57
C ASP A 61 -7.77 -15.59 -32.11
N ILE A 62 -8.56 -14.54 -31.90
CA ILE A 62 -8.83 -13.98 -30.57
C ILE A 62 -10.32 -14.01 -30.29
N SER A 63 -10.70 -14.50 -29.10
CA SER A 63 -12.10 -14.57 -28.72
C SER A 63 -12.71 -13.19 -28.46
N ASP A 64 -14.00 -13.03 -28.74
CA ASP A 64 -14.78 -11.80 -28.47
C ASP A 64 -14.69 -11.37 -27.01
N LYS A 65 -14.77 -12.36 -26.10
CA LYS A 65 -14.63 -12.13 -24.65
C LYS A 65 -13.29 -11.46 -24.35
N LYS A 66 -12.18 -11.98 -24.90
CA LYS A 66 -10.84 -11.44 -24.66
C LYS A 66 -10.65 -10.04 -25.23
N LEU A 67 -11.23 -9.75 -26.40
CA LEU A 67 -11.20 -8.40 -26.97
C LEU A 67 -11.97 -7.39 -26.11
N LEU A 68 -13.17 -7.77 -25.63
CA LEU A 68 -13.96 -6.91 -24.76
C LEU A 68 -13.26 -6.69 -23.40
N GLU A 69 -12.67 -7.72 -22.81
CA GLU A 69 -11.85 -7.58 -21.58
C GLU A 69 -10.70 -6.61 -21.81
N ASN A 70 -9.94 -6.75 -22.90
CA ASN A 70 -8.84 -5.86 -23.25
C ASN A 70 -9.33 -4.40 -23.43
N ALA A 71 -10.50 -4.19 -24.02
CA ALA A 71 -11.09 -2.87 -24.19
C ALA A 71 -11.44 -2.22 -22.83
N VAL A 72 -12.03 -3.00 -21.90
CA VAL A 72 -12.33 -2.52 -20.54
C VAL A 72 -11.05 -2.17 -19.79
N HIS A 73 -10.00 -3.03 -19.85
CA HIS A 73 -8.70 -2.74 -19.28
C HIS A 73 -8.13 -1.44 -19.83
N GLY A 74 -8.04 -1.30 -21.17
CA GLY A 74 -7.48 -0.11 -21.80
C GLY A 74 -8.24 1.18 -21.46
N MET A 75 -9.57 1.12 -21.31
CA MET A 75 -10.38 2.27 -20.92
C MET A 75 -10.06 2.77 -19.51
N VAL A 76 -9.78 1.85 -18.56
CA VAL A 76 -9.50 2.22 -17.16
C VAL A 76 -8.03 2.59 -16.97
N GLU A 77 -7.11 1.81 -17.54
CA GLU A 77 -5.65 2.02 -17.46
C GLU A 77 -5.20 3.30 -18.18
N GLY A 78 -5.96 3.75 -19.18
CA GLY A 78 -5.71 5.03 -19.84
C GLY A 78 -5.99 6.28 -19.01
N LEU A 79 -6.59 6.16 -17.81
CA LEU A 79 -6.92 7.30 -16.96
C LEU A 79 -5.71 7.81 -16.16
N ASP A 80 -5.03 6.89 -15.48
CA ASP A 80 -3.85 7.15 -14.65
C ASP A 80 -3.16 5.82 -14.27
N PRO A 81 -1.90 5.81 -13.76
CA PRO A 81 -1.15 4.59 -13.51
C PRO A 81 -1.68 3.75 -12.34
N HIS A 82 -2.67 4.22 -11.60
CA HIS A 82 -3.22 3.55 -10.41
C HIS A 82 -4.63 3.05 -10.60
N SER A 83 -5.32 3.51 -11.65
CA SER A 83 -6.65 3.01 -12.02
C SER A 83 -6.54 1.71 -12.80
N SER A 84 -7.32 0.70 -12.44
CA SER A 84 -7.30 -0.61 -13.10
C SER A 84 -8.65 -1.31 -13.01
N PHE A 85 -8.95 -2.12 -14.01
CA PHE A 85 -10.03 -3.09 -13.92
C PHE A 85 -9.52 -4.32 -13.15
N LEU A 86 -10.34 -4.82 -12.24
CA LEU A 86 -10.05 -5.99 -11.41
C LEU A 86 -10.96 -7.13 -11.88
N ASP A 87 -10.41 -8.13 -12.53
CA ASP A 87 -11.12 -9.38 -12.72
C ASP A 87 -11.36 -10.08 -11.36
N ALA A 88 -12.13 -11.16 -11.35
CA ALA A 88 -12.49 -11.83 -10.10
C ALA A 88 -11.28 -12.24 -9.27
N LYS A 89 -10.20 -12.68 -9.93
CA LYS A 89 -8.98 -13.08 -9.21
C LYS A 89 -8.21 -11.88 -8.66
N ALA A 90 -8.04 -10.83 -9.45
CA ALA A 90 -7.38 -9.60 -9.00
C ALA A 90 -8.18 -8.91 -7.88
N PHE A 91 -9.52 -9.02 -7.90
CA PHE A 91 -10.37 -8.54 -6.82
C PHE A 91 -10.15 -9.32 -5.52
N GLU A 92 -10.16 -10.66 -5.60
CA GLU A 92 -9.86 -11.55 -4.46
C GLU A 92 -8.46 -11.29 -3.89
N ASP A 93 -7.42 -11.21 -4.75
CA ASP A 93 -6.03 -10.93 -4.33
C ASP A 93 -5.90 -9.57 -3.63
N LEU A 94 -6.67 -8.57 -4.08
CA LEU A 94 -6.72 -7.26 -3.44
C LEU A 94 -7.38 -7.33 -2.06
N GLU A 95 -8.50 -8.05 -1.91
CA GLU A 95 -9.16 -8.27 -0.62
C GLU A 95 -8.21 -9.00 0.35
N GLU A 96 -7.58 -10.10 -0.08
CA GLU A 96 -6.60 -10.83 0.75
C GLU A 96 -5.45 -9.93 1.22
N SER A 97 -4.89 -9.12 0.32
CA SER A 97 -3.78 -8.21 0.65
C SER A 97 -4.21 -7.09 1.62
N THR A 98 -5.45 -6.64 1.52
CA THR A 98 -6.04 -5.58 2.34
C THR A 98 -6.33 -6.07 3.76
N ILE A 99 -6.92 -7.25 3.88
CA ILE A 99 -7.18 -7.90 5.17
C ILE A 99 -5.87 -8.34 5.82
N GLY A 100 -4.87 -8.74 5.01
CA GLY A 100 -3.60 -9.30 5.47
C GLY A 100 -3.72 -10.77 5.87
N GLU A 101 -4.74 -11.44 5.38
CA GLU A 101 -5.00 -12.86 5.65
C GLU A 101 -5.29 -13.58 4.32
N PHE A 102 -4.73 -14.76 4.15
CA PHE A 102 -5.00 -15.60 2.98
C PHE A 102 -5.04 -17.08 3.35
N GLY A 103 -5.79 -17.85 2.57
CA GLY A 103 -5.82 -19.30 2.74
C GLY A 103 -4.57 -19.96 2.15
N GLY A 104 -3.81 -20.72 2.97
CA GLY A 104 -2.57 -21.32 2.52
C GLY A 104 -1.87 -22.20 3.55
N LEU A 105 -0.58 -22.41 3.33
CA LEU A 105 0.26 -23.29 4.16
C LEU A 105 1.14 -22.54 5.16
N GLY A 106 1.45 -21.25 4.89
CA GLY A 106 2.36 -20.44 5.70
C GLY A 106 3.84 -20.77 5.46
N ILE A 107 4.29 -20.65 4.21
CA ILE A 107 5.67 -20.92 3.79
C ILE A 107 6.17 -19.76 2.94
N GLU A 108 7.34 -19.24 3.25
CA GLU A 108 8.09 -18.36 2.36
C GLU A 108 8.92 -19.23 1.41
N VAL A 109 8.80 -18.98 0.11
CA VAL A 109 9.42 -19.82 -0.93
C VAL A 109 10.15 -18.99 -1.98
N THR A 110 11.13 -19.63 -2.63
CA THR A 110 11.82 -19.08 -3.80
C THR A 110 11.90 -20.10 -4.92
N LYS A 111 12.12 -19.65 -6.16
CA LYS A 111 12.32 -20.55 -7.30
C LYS A 111 13.69 -21.21 -7.20
N ASP A 112 13.71 -22.50 -7.50
CA ASP A 112 14.92 -23.31 -7.64
C ASP A 112 14.83 -24.05 -8.99
N PRO A 113 15.93 -24.29 -9.70
CA PRO A 113 15.89 -25.04 -10.98
C PRO A 113 15.21 -26.41 -10.88
N SER A 114 15.26 -27.06 -9.71
CA SER A 114 14.68 -28.38 -9.47
C SER A 114 13.30 -28.34 -8.81
N GLY A 115 12.71 -27.14 -8.63
CA GLY A 115 11.38 -27.00 -8.02
C GLY A 115 11.19 -25.70 -7.25
N VAL A 116 10.63 -25.79 -6.07
CA VAL A 116 10.38 -24.65 -5.17
C VAL A 116 11.10 -24.88 -3.85
N ARG A 117 12.01 -23.97 -3.48
CA ARG A 117 12.75 -24.06 -2.22
C ARG A 117 12.06 -23.29 -1.11
N VAL A 118 11.89 -23.96 0.01
CA VAL A 118 11.42 -23.33 1.25
C VAL A 118 12.52 -22.44 1.82
N MET A 119 12.24 -21.14 1.95
CA MET A 119 13.13 -20.21 2.65
C MET A 119 12.93 -20.34 4.15
N THR A 120 11.68 -20.25 4.59
CA THR A 120 11.29 -20.50 5.99
C THR A 120 9.80 -20.86 6.08
N PRO A 121 9.41 -21.82 6.92
CA PRO A 121 8.02 -21.92 7.35
C PRO A 121 7.73 -20.80 8.35
N ILE A 122 6.53 -20.21 8.28
CA ILE A 122 6.06 -19.21 9.24
C ILE A 122 5.60 -19.95 10.51
N ASP A 123 6.01 -19.47 11.66
CA ASP A 123 5.63 -20.08 12.96
C ASP A 123 4.10 -20.16 13.12
N ASP A 124 3.64 -21.17 13.84
CA ASP A 124 2.22 -21.42 14.13
C ASP A 124 1.33 -21.63 12.87
N THR A 125 1.91 -21.96 11.73
CA THR A 125 1.19 -22.25 10.50
C THR A 125 1.06 -23.76 10.22
N PRO A 126 0.17 -24.18 9.30
CA PRO A 126 0.03 -25.58 8.91
C PRO A 126 1.35 -26.23 8.48
N ALA A 127 2.17 -25.55 7.73
CA ALA A 127 3.45 -26.07 7.26
C ALA A 127 4.44 -26.28 8.40
N ALA A 128 4.56 -25.32 9.32
CA ALA A 128 5.42 -25.45 10.49
C ALA A 128 4.98 -26.63 11.37
N ARG A 129 3.67 -26.74 11.62
CA ARG A 129 3.11 -27.87 12.38
C ARG A 129 3.28 -29.23 11.68
N ALA A 130 3.29 -29.25 10.34
CA ALA A 130 3.56 -30.47 9.57
C ALA A 130 5.05 -30.85 9.52
N GLY A 131 5.95 -29.99 10.02
CA GLY A 131 7.38 -30.26 10.06
C GLY A 131 8.12 -29.91 8.76
N VAL A 132 7.61 -28.99 7.97
CA VAL A 132 8.34 -28.36 6.86
C VAL A 132 9.49 -27.53 7.44
N LEU A 133 10.67 -27.62 6.86
CA LEU A 133 11.89 -26.96 7.33
C LEU A 133 12.45 -26.03 6.28
N ALA A 134 13.20 -25.01 6.74
CA ALA A 134 14.00 -24.17 5.86
C ALA A 134 15.01 -25.01 5.07
N GLY A 135 15.15 -24.73 3.77
CA GLY A 135 16.00 -25.48 2.86
C GLY A 135 15.32 -26.71 2.19
N ASP A 136 14.12 -27.10 2.61
CA ASP A 136 13.35 -28.15 1.92
C ASP A 136 13.10 -27.77 0.47
N LEU A 137 13.17 -28.76 -0.44
CA LEU A 137 12.85 -28.57 -1.83
C LEU A 137 11.51 -29.28 -2.13
N ILE A 138 10.48 -28.51 -2.39
CA ILE A 138 9.18 -29.04 -2.83
C ILE A 138 9.31 -29.41 -4.30
N VAL A 139 9.24 -30.70 -4.61
CA VAL A 139 9.39 -31.24 -5.95
C VAL A 139 8.04 -31.54 -6.62
N LYS A 140 6.99 -31.78 -5.82
CA LYS A 140 5.62 -31.92 -6.32
C LYS A 140 4.62 -31.26 -5.38
N ILE A 141 3.54 -30.78 -5.96
CA ILE A 141 2.33 -30.29 -5.31
C ILE A 141 1.18 -31.11 -5.89
N ASP A 142 0.57 -31.95 -5.05
CA ASP A 142 -0.33 -33.00 -5.48
C ASP A 142 0.36 -33.85 -6.59
N ASP A 143 -0.22 -33.95 -7.78
CA ASP A 143 0.35 -34.70 -8.91
C ASP A 143 1.25 -33.86 -9.82
N LYS A 144 1.39 -32.53 -9.59
CA LYS A 144 2.12 -31.61 -10.46
C LYS A 144 3.57 -31.44 -10.03
N ALA A 145 4.50 -31.59 -10.97
CA ALA A 145 5.91 -31.29 -10.77
C ALA A 145 6.10 -29.76 -10.66
N THR A 146 6.86 -29.31 -9.65
CA THR A 146 7.05 -27.88 -9.38
C THR A 146 8.13 -27.23 -10.25
N ALA A 147 9.04 -28.02 -10.80
CA ALA A 147 10.10 -27.55 -11.68
C ALA A 147 9.56 -26.94 -12.98
N ASP A 148 8.49 -27.53 -13.52
CA ASP A 148 7.89 -27.15 -14.81
C ASP A 148 7.01 -25.88 -14.71
N LEU A 149 6.73 -25.41 -13.51
CA LEU A 149 5.86 -24.27 -13.24
C LEU A 149 6.66 -23.04 -12.80
N SER A 150 6.15 -21.85 -13.11
CA SER A 150 6.67 -20.61 -12.54
C SER A 150 6.48 -20.58 -11.02
N LEU A 151 7.19 -19.68 -10.31
CA LEU A 151 7.00 -19.51 -8.88
C LEU A 151 5.56 -19.14 -8.53
N ASN A 152 4.97 -18.23 -9.31
CA ASN A 152 3.59 -17.76 -9.09
C ASN A 152 2.56 -18.89 -9.25
N GLU A 153 2.72 -19.76 -10.26
CA GLU A 153 1.85 -20.91 -10.44
C GLU A 153 1.96 -21.90 -9.28
N ASN A 154 3.18 -22.16 -8.80
CA ASN A 154 3.41 -23.00 -7.64
C ASN A 154 2.77 -22.41 -6.38
N VAL A 155 2.94 -21.09 -6.14
CA VAL A 155 2.29 -20.37 -5.02
C VAL A 155 0.77 -20.46 -5.13
N LYS A 156 0.21 -20.29 -6.33
CA LYS A 156 -1.23 -20.42 -6.59
C LYS A 156 -1.77 -21.82 -6.24
N LEU A 157 -0.99 -22.88 -6.51
CA LEU A 157 -1.36 -24.24 -6.12
C LEU A 157 -1.29 -24.45 -4.61
N MET A 158 -0.33 -23.83 -3.91
CA MET A 158 -0.20 -23.91 -2.45
C MET A 158 -1.27 -23.10 -1.71
N ARG A 159 -1.74 -21.99 -2.28
CA ARG A 159 -2.89 -21.23 -1.77
C ARG A 159 -4.19 -21.97 -2.02
N GLY A 160 -5.25 -21.57 -1.36
CA GLY A 160 -6.60 -22.09 -1.52
C GLY A 160 -7.44 -21.94 -0.26
N LYS A 161 -8.71 -22.30 -0.37
CA LYS A 161 -9.67 -22.13 0.75
C LYS A 161 -9.17 -22.85 2.01
N PRO A 162 -9.28 -22.22 3.20
CA PRO A 162 -9.04 -22.87 4.48
C PRO A 162 -9.79 -24.21 4.54
N ASP A 163 -9.28 -25.14 5.35
CA ASP A 163 -9.81 -26.50 5.56
C ASP A 163 -9.75 -27.44 4.35
N THR A 164 -9.18 -26.99 3.21
CA THR A 164 -8.83 -27.88 2.08
C THR A 164 -7.44 -28.46 2.27
N SER A 165 -7.21 -29.69 1.80
CA SER A 165 -5.91 -30.36 1.93
C SER A 165 -5.14 -30.36 0.61
N ILE A 166 -3.82 -30.41 0.75
CA ILE A 166 -2.85 -30.50 -0.36
C ILE A 166 -1.74 -31.49 0.05
N VAL A 167 -1.14 -32.14 -0.91
CA VAL A 167 -0.03 -33.06 -0.69
C VAL A 167 1.26 -32.47 -1.25
N LEU A 168 2.26 -32.26 -0.38
CA LEU A 168 3.60 -31.82 -0.79
C LEU A 168 4.54 -33.03 -0.82
N THR A 169 5.29 -33.19 -1.91
CA THR A 169 6.43 -34.11 -1.95
C THR A 169 7.71 -33.28 -1.84
N ILE A 170 8.49 -33.56 -0.81
CA ILE A 170 9.65 -32.75 -0.40
C ILE A 170 10.92 -33.62 -0.49
N ALA A 171 11.95 -33.07 -1.13
CA ALA A 171 13.31 -33.55 -1.05
C ALA A 171 14.06 -32.74 0.02
N ARG A 172 14.61 -33.44 1.04
CA ARG A 172 15.34 -32.83 2.16
C ARG A 172 16.77 -33.27 2.18
N LYS A 173 17.71 -32.34 2.39
CA LYS A 173 19.15 -32.65 2.49
C LYS A 173 19.39 -33.69 3.60
N GLY A 174 20.10 -34.75 3.29
CA GLY A 174 20.39 -35.84 4.24
C GLY A 174 19.31 -36.93 4.36
N VAL A 175 18.21 -36.81 3.62
CA VAL A 175 17.13 -37.83 3.58
C VAL A 175 17.06 -38.41 2.17
N THR A 176 17.27 -39.73 2.03
CA THR A 176 17.34 -40.40 0.72
C THR A 176 16.00 -40.59 0.05
N LYS A 177 14.90 -40.72 0.80
CA LYS A 177 13.55 -40.89 0.27
C LYS A 177 12.78 -39.58 0.33
N PRO A 178 12.01 -39.24 -0.72
CA PRO A 178 11.12 -38.09 -0.67
C PRO A 178 10.15 -38.19 0.50
N ILE A 179 9.90 -37.09 1.18
CA ILE A 179 8.95 -36.96 2.28
C ILE A 179 7.62 -36.50 1.68
N VAL A 180 6.56 -37.26 1.91
CA VAL A 180 5.21 -36.92 1.47
C VAL A 180 4.42 -36.38 2.67
N MET A 181 3.95 -35.14 2.57
CA MET A 181 3.21 -34.46 3.62
C MET A 181 1.83 -34.04 3.13
N LYS A 182 0.77 -34.52 3.79
CA LYS A 182 -0.58 -33.98 3.59
C LYS A 182 -0.78 -32.83 4.56
N ILE A 183 -1.03 -31.64 4.04
CA ILE A 183 -1.18 -30.41 4.85
C ILE A 183 -2.54 -29.82 4.58
N THR A 184 -3.28 -29.49 5.62
CA THR A 184 -4.57 -28.78 5.51
C THR A 184 -4.30 -27.29 5.56
N ARG A 185 -4.79 -26.56 4.55
CA ARG A 185 -4.68 -25.10 4.48
C ARG A 185 -5.41 -24.45 5.64
N ALA A 186 -4.87 -23.35 6.14
CA ALA A 186 -5.54 -22.52 7.15
C ALA A 186 -5.44 -21.05 6.73
N VAL A 187 -6.12 -20.18 7.47
CA VAL A 187 -5.92 -18.74 7.37
C VAL A 187 -4.51 -18.41 7.86
N ILE A 188 -3.70 -17.84 6.97
CA ILE A 188 -2.34 -17.38 7.28
C ILE A 188 -2.39 -15.87 7.45
N LYS A 189 -1.93 -15.39 8.61
CA LYS A 189 -1.86 -13.97 8.93
C LYS A 189 -0.50 -13.41 8.57
N VAL A 190 -0.48 -12.39 7.73
CA VAL A 190 0.74 -11.67 7.37
C VAL A 190 0.98 -10.58 8.41
N GLN A 191 2.07 -10.69 9.16
CA GLN A 191 2.44 -9.64 10.11
C GLN A 191 2.95 -8.40 9.37
N SER A 192 2.16 -7.33 9.38
CA SER A 192 2.56 -6.04 8.82
C SER A 192 3.40 -5.20 9.79
N VAL A 193 3.42 -5.53 11.08
CA VAL A 193 4.11 -4.81 12.15
C VAL A 193 5.13 -5.71 12.81
N LYS A 194 6.37 -5.23 12.90
CA LYS A 194 7.45 -5.85 13.69
C LYS A 194 7.99 -4.83 14.68
N SER A 195 8.30 -5.25 15.91
CA SER A 195 8.86 -4.35 16.92
C SER A 195 10.06 -4.97 17.62
N LYS A 196 10.96 -4.14 18.07
CA LYS A 196 12.18 -4.52 18.79
C LYS A 196 12.51 -3.47 19.85
N ALA A 197 12.81 -3.89 21.05
CA ALA A 197 13.46 -3.04 22.04
C ALA A 197 14.91 -2.80 21.60
N LEU A 198 15.34 -1.54 21.64
CA LEU A 198 16.72 -1.13 21.41
C LEU A 198 17.34 -0.71 22.74
N GLU A 199 18.67 -0.54 22.74
CA GLU A 199 19.38 -0.06 23.92
C GLU A 199 18.94 1.34 24.36
N ASN A 200 19.25 1.71 25.60
CA ASN A 200 18.96 3.02 26.21
C ASN A 200 17.48 3.40 26.32
N GLY A 201 16.56 2.41 26.33
CA GLY A 201 15.13 2.64 26.40
C GLY A 201 14.53 3.10 25.06
N LEU A 202 15.21 2.91 23.96
CA LEU A 202 14.66 3.19 22.63
C LEU A 202 13.83 2.01 22.13
N GLY A 203 12.81 2.31 21.34
CA GLY A 203 11.98 1.34 20.63
C GLY A 203 12.15 1.46 19.12
N TYR A 204 11.90 0.37 18.43
CA TYR A 204 11.83 0.32 16.98
C TYR A 204 10.54 -0.39 16.58
N ILE A 205 9.76 0.23 15.70
CA ILE A 205 8.56 -0.37 15.10
C ILE A 205 8.68 -0.19 13.59
N ARG A 206 8.59 -1.32 12.86
CA ARG A 206 8.54 -1.34 11.42
C ARG A 206 7.14 -1.71 10.95
N ILE A 207 6.61 -0.92 10.01
CA ILE A 207 5.38 -1.22 9.30
C ILE A 207 5.73 -1.50 7.84
N SER A 208 5.45 -2.71 7.36
CA SER A 208 5.74 -3.11 5.97
C SER A 208 4.58 -2.81 5.00
N GLN A 209 3.35 -2.72 5.51
CA GLN A 209 2.13 -2.42 4.75
C GLN A 209 1.02 -1.98 5.71
N PHE A 210 0.05 -1.20 5.22
CA PHE A 210 -1.12 -0.78 6.01
C PHE A 210 -2.32 -1.70 5.71
N GLN A 211 -2.53 -2.69 6.58
CA GLN A 211 -3.63 -3.67 6.57
C GLN A 211 -4.66 -3.32 7.64
N GLU A 212 -5.81 -4.01 7.67
CA GLU A 212 -6.87 -3.75 8.66
C GLU A 212 -6.39 -3.75 10.11
N ARG A 213 -5.50 -4.67 10.47
CA ARG A 213 -4.99 -4.84 11.83
C ARG A 213 -3.78 -3.96 12.17
N THR A 214 -3.19 -3.28 11.20
CA THR A 214 -1.90 -2.59 11.40
C THR A 214 -1.94 -1.58 12.54
N ALA A 215 -3.02 -0.83 12.69
CA ALA A 215 -3.14 0.16 13.76
C ALA A 215 -3.21 -0.49 15.15
N ASP A 216 -3.96 -1.58 15.29
CA ASP A 216 -4.03 -2.35 16.54
C ASP A 216 -2.70 -3.02 16.86
N ASP A 217 -2.04 -3.63 15.86
CA ASP A 217 -0.74 -4.29 16.04
C ASP A 217 0.35 -3.27 16.46
N VAL A 218 0.30 -2.03 15.93
CA VAL A 218 1.17 -0.92 16.39
C VAL A 218 0.85 -0.55 17.83
N ALA A 219 -0.43 -0.47 18.20
CA ALA A 219 -0.82 -0.15 19.57
C ALA A 219 -0.36 -1.23 20.57
N VAL A 220 -0.49 -2.50 20.21
CA VAL A 220 0.04 -3.63 21.02
C VAL A 220 1.56 -3.53 21.15
N ALA A 221 2.29 -3.26 20.05
CA ALA A 221 3.73 -3.11 20.06
C ALA A 221 4.19 -1.93 20.93
N LEU A 222 3.49 -0.79 20.87
CA LEU A 222 3.77 0.39 21.69
C LEU A 222 3.56 0.12 23.17
N THR A 223 2.46 -0.55 23.52
CA THR A 223 2.17 -0.93 24.91
C THR A 223 3.29 -1.80 25.46
N LYS A 224 3.66 -2.86 24.71
CA LYS A 224 4.75 -3.76 25.10
C LYS A 224 6.08 -3.03 25.30
N LEU A 225 6.48 -2.19 24.33
CA LEU A 225 7.73 -1.43 24.43
C LEU A 225 7.73 -0.44 25.59
N THR A 226 6.56 0.14 25.94
CA THR A 226 6.44 1.05 27.07
C THR A 226 6.56 0.33 28.41
N GLU A 227 5.90 -0.81 28.57
CA GLU A 227 5.88 -1.58 29.81
C GLU A 227 7.21 -2.30 30.06
N GLU A 228 7.78 -2.94 29.06
CA GLU A 228 8.99 -3.75 29.20
C GLU A 228 10.31 -2.96 29.08
N ASN A 229 10.32 -1.84 28.34
CA ASN A 229 11.54 -1.11 28.00
C ASN A 229 11.58 0.34 28.52
N HIS A 230 10.57 0.79 29.28
CA HIS A 230 10.50 2.17 29.75
C HIS A 230 10.78 3.20 28.64
N LEU A 231 10.00 3.16 27.58
CA LEU A 231 10.20 3.84 26.31
C LEU A 231 10.59 5.32 26.47
N LYS A 232 11.79 5.71 26.00
CA LYS A 232 12.37 7.06 26.05
C LYS A 232 12.48 7.71 24.67
N GLY A 233 12.39 6.94 23.59
CA GLY A 233 12.42 7.37 22.21
C GLY A 233 12.01 6.24 21.30
N LEU A 234 11.48 6.57 20.13
CA LEU A 234 10.95 5.58 19.17
C LEU A 234 11.40 5.90 17.74
N VAL A 235 11.77 4.86 17.01
CA VAL A 235 11.93 4.90 15.56
C VAL A 235 10.75 4.16 14.92
N LEU A 236 9.96 4.86 14.10
CA LEU A 236 8.91 4.29 13.28
C LEU A 236 9.43 4.14 11.84
N ASP A 237 9.61 2.91 11.38
CA ASP A 237 10.18 2.62 10.07
C ASP A 237 9.10 2.31 9.03
N LEU A 238 8.97 3.22 8.07
CA LEU A 238 8.05 3.13 6.93
C LEU A 238 8.80 2.92 5.59
N ARG A 239 10.10 2.64 5.61
CA ARG A 239 10.88 2.40 4.39
C ARG A 239 10.36 1.16 3.66
N ASN A 240 10.33 1.21 2.33
CA ASN A 240 9.80 0.16 1.44
C ASN A 240 8.34 -0.24 1.77
N ASN A 241 7.55 0.67 2.31
CA ASN A 241 6.14 0.45 2.59
C ASN A 241 5.28 1.15 1.51
N PRO A 242 4.65 0.41 0.60
CA PRO A 242 3.88 0.98 -0.53
C PRO A 242 2.57 1.63 -0.10
N GLY A 243 2.24 1.59 1.19
CA GLY A 243 0.98 2.10 1.74
C GLY A 243 -0.02 0.99 2.05
N GLY A 244 -1.29 1.24 1.79
CA GLY A 244 -2.42 0.36 2.07
C GLY A 244 -3.65 1.13 2.50
N LEU A 245 -4.36 0.66 3.52
CA LEU A 245 -5.62 1.22 3.98
C LEU A 245 -5.48 2.59 4.62
N LEU A 246 -6.37 3.51 4.21
CA LEU A 246 -6.43 4.87 4.75
C LEU A 246 -6.77 4.89 6.25
N ASN A 247 -7.78 4.11 6.66
CA ASN A 247 -8.17 4.03 8.08
C ASN A 247 -7.03 3.48 8.97
N ALA A 248 -6.23 2.53 8.47
CA ALA A 248 -5.06 2.04 9.18
C ALA A 248 -3.98 3.13 9.34
N ALA A 249 -3.75 3.96 8.30
CA ALA A 249 -2.83 5.09 8.40
C ALA A 249 -3.34 6.15 9.40
N ILE A 250 -4.64 6.41 9.42
CA ILE A 250 -5.26 7.32 10.40
C ILE A 250 -5.08 6.75 11.82
N GLY A 251 -5.31 5.46 12.03
CA GLY A 251 -5.13 4.80 13.32
C GLY A 251 -3.69 4.83 13.82
N VAL A 252 -2.71 4.54 12.94
CA VAL A 252 -1.28 4.67 13.28
C VAL A 252 -0.92 6.12 13.61
N SER A 253 -1.42 7.10 12.85
CA SER A 253 -1.22 8.51 13.18
C SER A 253 -1.86 8.88 14.52
N ALA A 254 -3.07 8.36 14.79
CA ALA A 254 -3.78 8.56 16.04
C ALA A 254 -3.06 7.97 17.26
N ALA A 255 -2.22 6.95 17.08
CA ALA A 255 -1.38 6.42 18.15
C ALA A 255 -0.39 7.49 18.70
N PHE A 256 0.00 8.45 17.89
CA PHE A 256 1.02 9.46 18.24
C PHE A 256 0.47 10.89 18.36
N LEU A 257 -0.61 11.24 17.70
CA LEU A 257 -1.20 12.57 17.69
C LEU A 257 -2.21 12.79 18.84
N ALA A 258 -2.43 14.01 19.22
CA ALA A 258 -3.53 14.36 20.11
C ALA A 258 -4.87 13.99 19.47
N GLU A 259 -5.85 13.65 20.29
CA GLU A 259 -7.19 13.33 19.82
C GLU A 259 -7.78 14.48 19.00
N ASN A 260 -8.48 14.14 17.92
CA ASN A 260 -9.07 15.07 16.96
C ASN A 260 -8.07 15.98 16.21
N SER A 261 -6.76 15.70 16.22
CA SER A 261 -5.80 16.33 15.30
C SER A 261 -6.12 15.94 13.87
N LEU A 262 -6.04 16.89 12.92
CA LEU A 262 -6.21 16.60 11.51
C LEU A 262 -5.05 15.70 11.04
N VAL A 263 -5.36 14.59 10.37
CA VAL A 263 -4.38 13.64 9.83
C VAL A 263 -4.20 13.87 8.32
N VAL A 264 -5.30 13.92 7.58
CA VAL A 264 -5.28 14.08 6.13
C VAL A 264 -6.61 14.64 5.66
N SER A 265 -6.59 15.32 4.52
CA SER A 265 -7.82 15.68 3.80
C SER A 265 -7.78 15.16 2.38
N THR A 266 -8.97 14.92 1.80
CA THR A 266 -9.14 14.53 0.42
C THR A 266 -9.91 15.59 -0.34
N ARG A 267 -9.59 15.79 -1.63
CA ARG A 267 -10.36 16.63 -2.55
C ARG A 267 -10.54 15.86 -3.85
N GLY A 268 -11.78 15.78 -4.31
CA GLY A 268 -12.16 15.11 -5.56
C GLY A 268 -13.08 15.99 -6.38
N ARG A 269 -13.63 15.40 -7.46
CA ARG A 269 -14.55 16.10 -8.38
C ARG A 269 -15.95 16.34 -7.80
N THR A 270 -16.35 15.52 -6.83
CA THR A 270 -17.64 15.60 -6.15
C THR A 270 -17.44 15.97 -4.69
N THR A 271 -18.44 16.62 -4.09
CA THR A 271 -18.42 16.99 -2.66
C THR A 271 -18.28 15.79 -1.74
N ASP A 272 -18.77 14.61 -2.13
CA ASP A 272 -18.64 13.36 -1.38
C ASP A 272 -17.18 12.90 -1.26
N ASN A 273 -16.31 13.37 -2.17
CA ASN A 273 -14.88 13.09 -2.18
C ASN A 273 -14.05 14.18 -1.46
N GLU A 274 -14.69 15.21 -0.92
CA GLU A 274 -14.07 16.21 -0.05
C GLU A 274 -14.29 15.84 1.41
N ARG A 275 -13.27 15.27 2.04
CA ARG A 275 -13.35 14.82 3.43
C ARG A 275 -12.10 15.23 4.20
N ARG A 276 -12.29 15.41 5.51
CA ARG A 276 -11.20 15.60 6.48
C ARG A 276 -11.23 14.44 7.46
N PHE A 277 -10.07 13.85 7.69
CA PHE A 277 -9.91 12.71 8.58
C PHE A 277 -9.04 13.12 9.77
N TYR A 278 -9.48 12.73 10.94
CA TYR A 278 -8.89 13.16 12.19
C TYR A 278 -8.37 11.96 13.00
N ALA A 279 -7.45 12.19 13.91
CA ALA A 279 -6.99 11.22 14.89
C ALA A 279 -8.14 10.90 15.89
N ALA A 280 -9.21 10.29 15.40
CA ALA A 280 -10.43 10.02 16.14
C ALA A 280 -11.01 8.67 15.75
N LYS A 281 -11.61 7.95 16.69
CA LYS A 281 -12.16 6.61 16.51
C LYS A 281 -13.09 6.50 15.30
N ARG A 282 -13.93 7.49 15.04
CA ARG A 282 -14.84 7.52 13.89
C ARG A 282 -14.16 7.42 12.53
N ASP A 283 -12.86 7.81 12.45
CA ASP A 283 -12.10 7.87 11.19
C ASP A 283 -11.14 6.67 11.00
N TYR A 284 -10.74 5.99 12.08
CA TYR A 284 -9.84 4.84 12.00
C TYR A 284 -10.48 3.48 12.34
N ALA A 285 -11.57 3.46 13.13
CA ALA A 285 -12.13 2.19 13.58
C ALA A 285 -12.72 1.38 12.42
N VAL A 286 -12.40 0.10 12.40
CA VAL A 286 -13.08 -0.88 11.57
C VAL A 286 -14.40 -1.28 12.24
N ALA A 287 -15.46 -1.46 11.47
CA ALA A 287 -16.75 -1.89 11.99
C ALA A 287 -16.57 -3.24 12.75
N ASN A 288 -17.15 -3.33 13.94
CA ASN A 288 -17.15 -4.51 14.83
C ASN A 288 -15.84 -4.80 15.60
N THR A 289 -14.89 -3.89 15.70
CA THR A 289 -13.77 -4.05 16.64
C THR A 289 -14.27 -3.88 18.08
N ALA A 290 -14.15 -4.94 18.89
CA ALA A 290 -14.63 -4.96 20.28
C ALA A 290 -13.78 -4.07 21.20
N VAL A 291 -12.49 -3.91 20.92
CA VAL A 291 -11.52 -3.16 21.74
C VAL A 291 -10.84 -2.10 20.89
N ASP A 292 -10.75 -0.90 21.43
CA ASP A 292 -10.00 0.20 20.84
C ASP A 292 -8.63 0.28 21.52
N HIS A 293 -7.65 -0.41 20.96
CA HIS A 293 -6.29 -0.46 21.49
C HIS A 293 -5.60 0.91 21.45
N ILE A 294 -5.95 1.76 20.48
CA ILE A 294 -5.36 3.10 20.34
C ILE A 294 -5.80 4.01 21.49
N ALA A 295 -7.08 3.95 21.89
CA ALA A 295 -7.59 4.72 23.01
C ALA A 295 -6.98 4.28 24.36
N GLN A 296 -6.45 3.07 24.46
CA GLN A 296 -5.85 2.50 25.67
C GLN A 296 -4.34 2.72 25.75
N LEU A 297 -3.72 3.38 24.76
CA LEU A 297 -2.28 3.59 24.72
C LEU A 297 -1.80 4.43 25.91
N PRO A 298 -0.64 4.09 26.50
CA PRO A 298 0.01 4.89 27.52
C PRO A 298 0.25 6.33 27.05
N ALA A 299 0.01 7.32 27.92
CA ALA A 299 0.13 8.74 27.57
C ALA A 299 1.52 9.12 27.01
N VAL A 300 2.58 8.39 27.41
CA VAL A 300 3.96 8.60 26.92
C VAL A 300 4.07 8.43 25.39
N THR A 301 3.24 7.64 24.76
CA THR A 301 3.26 7.45 23.30
C THR A 301 2.98 8.74 22.53
N LYS A 302 2.26 9.69 23.16
CA LYS A 302 1.96 11.01 22.58
C LYS A 302 3.10 12.02 22.71
N SER A 303 4.08 11.77 23.60
CA SER A 303 5.12 12.74 23.94
C SER A 303 6.56 12.23 23.76
N VAL A 304 6.76 10.92 23.68
CA VAL A 304 8.10 10.33 23.49
C VAL A 304 8.75 10.87 22.20
N PRO A 305 10.05 11.23 22.21
CA PRO A 305 10.77 11.60 21.00
C PRO A 305 10.59 10.54 19.89
N LEU A 306 10.21 10.98 18.70
CA LEU A 306 9.82 10.12 17.59
C LEU A 306 10.54 10.51 16.31
N VAL A 307 11.23 9.57 15.69
CA VAL A 307 11.79 9.68 14.34
C VAL A 307 11.04 8.73 13.42
N VAL A 308 10.64 9.20 12.24
CA VAL A 308 10.02 8.39 11.20
C VAL A 308 11.01 8.19 10.05
N LEU A 309 11.36 6.95 9.76
CA LEU A 309 12.21 6.61 8.61
C LEU A 309 11.37 6.42 7.35
N VAL A 310 11.75 7.10 6.28
CA VAL A 310 11.13 6.99 4.95
C VAL A 310 12.19 6.85 3.86
N ASN A 311 11.80 6.30 2.70
CA ASN A 311 12.63 6.26 1.50
C ASN A 311 11.78 6.39 0.23
N SER A 312 12.41 6.36 -0.95
CA SER A 312 11.73 6.47 -2.25
C SER A 312 10.64 5.44 -2.51
N SER A 313 10.64 4.33 -1.77
CA SER A 313 9.59 3.30 -1.84
C SER A 313 8.51 3.43 -0.74
N SER A 314 8.57 4.47 0.09
CA SER A 314 7.51 4.84 1.03
C SER A 314 6.42 5.60 0.26
N ALA A 315 5.21 5.04 0.17
CA ALA A 315 4.16 5.60 -0.68
C ALA A 315 2.78 5.67 0.01
N SER A 316 1.88 6.54 -0.47
CA SER A 316 0.45 6.58 -0.13
C SER A 316 0.20 6.68 1.38
N ALA A 317 -0.34 5.64 2.05
CA ALA A 317 -0.61 5.60 3.48
C ALA A 317 0.64 5.90 4.34
N SER A 318 1.83 5.47 3.90
CA SER A 318 3.10 5.82 4.56
C SER A 318 3.35 7.32 4.51
N GLU A 319 3.04 7.96 3.39
CA GLU A 319 3.20 9.40 3.20
C GLU A 319 2.15 10.20 3.98
N ILE A 320 0.95 9.62 4.17
CA ILE A 320 -0.08 10.20 5.04
C ILE A 320 0.41 10.24 6.48
N VAL A 321 0.95 9.12 7.01
CA VAL A 321 1.49 9.05 8.38
C VAL A 321 2.67 10.00 8.53
N ALA A 322 3.66 9.94 7.64
CA ALA A 322 4.84 10.79 7.70
C ALA A 322 4.47 12.28 7.60
N GLY A 323 3.62 12.66 6.63
CA GLY A 323 3.18 14.03 6.44
C GLY A 323 2.32 14.57 7.59
N ALA A 324 1.47 13.73 8.18
CA ALA A 324 0.68 14.12 9.35
C ALA A 324 1.56 14.38 10.57
N LEU A 325 2.50 13.49 10.86
CA LEU A 325 3.40 13.62 12.00
C LEU A 325 4.38 14.79 11.82
N GLN A 326 4.85 15.05 10.60
CA GLN A 326 5.69 16.19 10.25
C GLN A 326 4.94 17.51 10.43
N ASP A 327 3.77 17.66 9.79
CA ASP A 327 3.00 18.92 9.82
C ASP A 327 2.47 19.26 11.21
N GLN A 328 2.20 18.24 12.04
CA GLN A 328 1.81 18.42 13.45
C GLN A 328 3.02 18.58 14.39
N HIS A 329 4.23 18.66 13.87
CA HIS A 329 5.48 18.74 14.65
C HIS A 329 5.61 17.65 15.72
N ARG A 330 5.05 16.46 15.43
CA ARG A 330 5.08 15.32 16.36
C ARG A 330 6.33 14.45 16.18
N ALA A 331 6.87 14.38 14.98
CA ALA A 331 8.05 13.60 14.67
C ALA A 331 8.93 14.33 13.68
N GLU A 332 10.23 14.01 13.68
CA GLU A 332 11.15 14.36 12.61
C GLU A 332 11.21 13.23 11.60
N ILE A 333 11.10 13.57 10.33
CA ILE A 333 11.17 12.63 9.22
C ILE A 333 12.61 12.51 8.77
N MET A 334 13.15 11.29 8.71
CA MET A 334 14.54 11.02 8.36
C MET A 334 14.64 10.01 7.22
N GLY A 335 15.64 10.17 6.36
CA GLY A 335 15.93 9.27 5.23
C GLY A 335 15.96 10.01 3.90
N THR A 336 15.41 9.41 2.85
CA THR A 336 15.30 10.00 1.52
C THR A 336 13.86 10.40 1.19
N ARG A 337 13.66 11.28 0.19
CA ARG A 337 12.33 11.72 -0.23
C ARG A 337 11.44 10.53 -0.60
N SER A 338 10.19 10.55 -0.17
CA SER A 338 9.21 9.49 -0.46
C SER A 338 8.71 9.50 -1.91
N PHE A 339 7.93 8.49 -2.29
CA PHE A 339 7.50 8.22 -3.66
C PHE A 339 6.67 9.34 -4.29
N GLY A 340 5.70 9.89 -3.58
CA GLY A 340 4.83 10.97 -4.06
C GLY A 340 3.46 10.52 -4.55
N LYS A 341 2.92 9.41 -4.05
CA LYS A 341 1.57 8.95 -4.39
C LYS A 341 0.50 9.68 -3.58
N GLY A 342 0.00 10.77 -4.12
CA GLY A 342 -1.06 11.59 -3.52
C GLY A 342 -2.47 11.30 -4.02
N SER A 343 -2.69 10.21 -4.76
CA SER A 343 -3.98 9.80 -5.32
C SER A 343 -4.75 8.83 -4.43
N VAL A 344 -6.08 9.03 -4.33
CA VAL A 344 -7.02 8.16 -3.60
C VAL A 344 -7.71 7.24 -4.59
N GLN A 345 -7.56 5.93 -4.44
CA GLN A 345 -8.31 4.95 -5.20
C GLN A 345 -9.54 4.49 -4.41
N THR A 346 -10.67 4.48 -5.10
CA THR A 346 -11.91 3.85 -4.64
C THR A 346 -12.11 2.55 -5.41
N ILE A 347 -12.47 1.48 -4.70
CA ILE A 347 -12.81 0.20 -5.30
C ILE A 347 -14.33 0.16 -5.44
N LEU A 348 -14.79 0.03 -6.68
CA LEU A 348 -16.20 -0.11 -7.04
C LEU A 348 -16.44 -1.57 -7.43
N PRO A 349 -17.07 -2.39 -6.58
CA PRO A 349 -17.38 -3.77 -6.95
C PRO A 349 -18.45 -3.80 -8.05
N LEU A 350 -18.20 -4.63 -9.05
CA LEU A 350 -19.10 -4.90 -10.16
C LEU A 350 -19.51 -6.37 -10.10
N ARG A 351 -20.84 -6.63 -10.05
CA ARG A 351 -21.35 -8.00 -10.11
C ARG A 351 -21.55 -8.39 -11.57
N ILE A 352 -20.90 -9.46 -12.02
CA ILE A 352 -21.14 -10.08 -13.32
C ILE A 352 -22.02 -11.33 -13.13
N LYS A 353 -22.68 -11.77 -14.20
CA LYS A 353 -23.42 -13.05 -14.22
C LYS A 353 -22.57 -14.18 -13.63
N ASN A 354 -23.15 -15.02 -12.79
CA ASN A 354 -22.56 -16.19 -12.11
C ASN A 354 -21.90 -15.94 -10.75
N ASP A 355 -22.33 -14.93 -9.98
CA ASP A 355 -21.82 -14.62 -8.63
C ASP A 355 -20.30 -14.29 -8.55
N GLU A 356 -19.61 -14.10 -9.67
CA GLU A 356 -18.25 -13.62 -9.68
C GLU A 356 -18.23 -12.10 -9.42
N THR A 357 -17.48 -11.68 -8.39
CA THR A 357 -17.27 -10.26 -8.10
C THR A 357 -16.03 -9.80 -8.86
N THR A 358 -16.21 -8.80 -9.70
CA THR A 358 -15.12 -8.04 -10.32
C THR A 358 -15.17 -6.61 -9.79
N GLY A 359 -14.24 -5.76 -10.19
CA GLY A 359 -14.28 -4.38 -9.73
C GLY A 359 -13.53 -3.40 -10.62
N ILE A 360 -13.72 -2.14 -10.32
CA ILE A 360 -12.88 -1.06 -10.84
C ILE A 360 -12.20 -0.40 -9.65
N LYS A 361 -10.89 -0.38 -9.67
CA LYS A 361 -10.07 0.48 -8.82
C LYS A 361 -9.85 1.78 -9.59
N ILE A 362 -10.42 2.88 -9.12
CA ILE A 362 -10.42 4.16 -9.83
C ILE A 362 -9.99 5.30 -8.92
N THR A 363 -9.19 6.22 -9.43
CA THR A 363 -8.79 7.43 -8.71
C THR A 363 -9.94 8.41 -8.62
N THR A 364 -10.36 8.73 -7.40
CA THR A 364 -11.54 9.58 -7.11
C THR A 364 -11.18 10.90 -6.44
N ALA A 365 -10.00 11.00 -5.80
CA ALA A 365 -9.58 12.20 -5.09
C ALA A 365 -8.05 12.28 -4.98
N ARG A 366 -7.55 13.39 -4.44
CA ARG A 366 -6.15 13.59 -4.04
C ARG A 366 -6.05 13.81 -2.54
N TYR A 367 -4.92 13.36 -1.96
CA TYR A 367 -4.56 13.58 -0.56
C TYR A 367 -3.84 14.92 -0.36
N TYR A 368 -4.11 15.54 0.77
CA TYR A 368 -3.42 16.73 1.27
C TYR A 368 -3.08 16.55 2.75
N THR A 369 -1.87 16.91 3.12
CA THR A 369 -1.41 16.87 4.51
C THR A 369 -2.17 17.89 5.37
N PRO A 370 -2.04 17.87 6.70
CA PRO A 370 -2.70 18.84 7.57
C PRO A 370 -2.44 20.31 7.22
N SER A 371 -1.25 20.65 6.76
CA SER A 371 -0.91 22.00 6.29
C SER A 371 -1.50 22.35 4.92
N GLY A 372 -2.16 21.41 4.24
CA GLY A 372 -2.73 21.59 2.92
C GLY A 372 -1.74 21.36 1.75
N ARG A 373 -0.53 20.88 2.02
CA ARG A 373 0.42 20.48 0.97
C ARG A 373 -0.08 19.25 0.22
N THR A 374 0.12 19.24 -1.10
CA THR A 374 -0.12 18.02 -1.90
C THR A 374 1.04 17.05 -1.76
N ILE A 375 0.70 15.75 -1.68
CA ILE A 375 1.68 14.65 -1.75
C ILE A 375 1.96 14.28 -3.21
N GLN A 376 0.97 14.50 -4.13
CA GLN A 376 1.03 14.05 -5.52
C GLN A 376 2.28 14.57 -6.23
N ALA A 377 3.06 13.66 -6.79
CA ALA A 377 4.31 13.86 -7.51
C ALA A 377 5.43 14.56 -6.71
N LYS A 378 5.16 15.02 -5.48
CA LYS A 378 6.13 15.70 -4.60
C LYS A 378 6.71 14.76 -3.55
N GLY A 379 5.87 13.91 -2.95
CA GLY A 379 6.24 13.09 -1.79
C GLY A 379 6.43 13.92 -0.52
N ILE A 380 6.95 13.27 0.50
CA ILE A 380 7.36 13.86 1.77
C ILE A 380 8.87 14.06 1.74
N THR A 381 9.31 15.30 1.88
CA THR A 381 10.72 15.65 2.01
C THR A 381 11.12 15.42 3.47
N PRO A 382 12.16 14.64 3.77
CA PRO A 382 12.62 14.44 5.14
C PRO A 382 13.17 15.74 5.74
N ASP A 383 13.00 15.90 7.07
CA ASP A 383 13.60 17.00 7.84
C ASP A 383 15.11 16.79 7.99
N ILE A 384 15.53 15.53 8.06
CA ILE A 384 16.93 15.11 8.16
C ILE A 384 17.23 14.15 7.01
N ALA A 385 17.94 14.64 6.01
CA ALA A 385 18.34 13.85 4.87
C ALA A 385 19.45 12.86 5.25
N VAL A 386 19.20 11.56 5.09
CA VAL A 386 20.15 10.48 5.36
C VAL A 386 20.11 9.48 4.22
N ASP A 387 21.28 9.13 3.69
CA ASP A 387 21.41 8.15 2.63
C ASP A 387 21.18 6.71 3.13
N ASP A 388 20.99 5.78 2.20
CA ASP A 388 20.80 4.36 2.51
C ASP A 388 22.05 3.74 3.16
N THR A 389 23.26 4.25 2.81
CA THR A 389 24.55 3.77 3.32
C THR A 389 25.50 4.93 3.56
N PRO A 390 26.61 4.71 4.30
CA PRO A 390 27.68 5.70 4.45
C PRO A 390 28.37 6.11 3.13
N GLU A 391 28.16 5.34 2.07
CA GLU A 391 28.72 5.55 0.73
C GLU A 391 27.72 6.20 -0.23
N GLY A 392 26.48 6.45 0.20
CA GLY A 392 25.40 7.03 -0.61
C GLY A 392 24.17 6.11 -0.75
N ASN A 393 23.27 6.50 -1.63
CA ASN A 393 22.04 5.75 -1.90
C ASN A 393 22.30 4.55 -2.80
N TYR A 394 21.52 3.49 -2.61
CA TYR A 394 21.56 2.37 -3.56
C TYR A 394 21.20 2.84 -4.97
N PRO A 395 21.89 2.39 -6.02
CA PRO A 395 21.55 2.68 -7.41
C PRO A 395 20.29 1.89 -7.81
N SER A 396 19.30 1.88 -6.97
CA SER A 396 18.04 1.18 -7.21
C SER A 396 17.04 2.19 -7.74
N PHE A 397 16.29 1.73 -8.70
CA PHE A 397 15.07 2.30 -9.24
C PHE A 397 14.50 3.43 -8.36
N ASN A 398 15.03 4.64 -8.53
CA ASN A 398 14.45 5.85 -7.95
C ASN A 398 13.19 6.23 -8.73
N LEU A 399 12.37 5.21 -9.12
CA LEU A 399 11.10 5.45 -9.79
C LEU A 399 10.17 6.16 -8.81
N ARG A 400 9.76 7.34 -9.16
CA ARG A 400 8.84 8.17 -8.39
C ARG A 400 7.52 8.32 -9.14
N GLU A 401 6.49 8.77 -8.44
CA GLU A 401 5.18 9.06 -9.04
C GLU A 401 5.29 10.01 -10.25
N ALA A 402 6.17 11.01 -10.17
CA ALA A 402 6.40 11.96 -11.26
C ALA A 402 6.96 11.34 -12.54
N ASP A 403 7.59 10.17 -12.45
CA ASP A 403 8.23 9.46 -13.58
C ASP A 403 7.26 8.52 -14.29
N LEU A 404 6.10 8.25 -13.68
CA LEU A 404 5.10 7.34 -14.25
C LEU A 404 4.38 8.00 -15.44
N ALA A 405 4.18 7.24 -16.51
CA ALA A 405 3.35 7.67 -17.63
C ALA A 405 1.91 7.93 -17.13
N HIS A 406 1.30 9.01 -17.62
CA HIS A 406 -0.07 9.43 -17.24
C HIS A 406 -0.29 9.73 -15.76
N HIS A 407 0.77 10.03 -14.97
CA HIS A 407 0.58 10.44 -13.59
C HIS A 407 -0.28 11.71 -13.50
N LEU A 408 -1.03 11.85 -12.40
CA LEU A 408 -1.89 12.99 -12.19
C LEU A 408 -1.08 14.27 -11.97
N LEU A 409 -1.34 15.29 -12.79
CA LEU A 409 -0.70 16.59 -12.66
C LEU A 409 -1.15 17.30 -11.37
N ILE A 410 -0.27 18.14 -10.81
CA ILE A 410 -0.58 18.99 -9.68
C ILE A 410 -1.52 20.10 -10.17
N THR A 411 -2.77 20.15 -9.67
CA THR A 411 -3.78 21.15 -10.08
C THR A 411 -4.09 22.13 -8.96
N ASP A 412 -3.11 22.54 -8.17
CA ASP A 412 -3.32 23.61 -7.19
C ASP A 412 -3.37 24.95 -7.94
N GLY A 413 -4.56 25.37 -8.26
CA GLY A 413 -5.16 26.63 -8.75
C GLY A 413 -4.30 27.75 -9.39
N LYS A 414 -2.98 27.66 -9.46
CA LYS A 414 -2.10 28.65 -10.09
C LYS A 414 -0.86 28.08 -10.80
N ASP A 415 -0.54 26.81 -10.64
CA ASP A 415 0.69 26.24 -11.22
C ASP A 415 0.36 25.06 -12.15
N THR A 416 -0.01 25.40 -13.41
CA THR A 416 0.03 24.47 -14.55
C THR A 416 1.45 24.31 -15.10
N LYS A 417 2.48 24.55 -14.31
CA LYS A 417 3.84 24.26 -14.70
C LYS A 417 4.12 22.77 -14.53
N LYS A 418 4.69 22.17 -15.58
CA LYS A 418 5.26 20.82 -15.52
C LYS A 418 6.08 20.69 -14.23
N ALA A 419 5.95 19.60 -13.51
CA ALA A 419 6.68 19.33 -12.28
C ALA A 419 8.22 19.35 -12.43
N SER A 420 8.72 19.52 -13.66
CA SER A 420 10.14 19.69 -14.00
C SER A 420 10.74 21.05 -13.65
N ASP A 421 9.90 22.06 -13.28
CA ASP A 421 10.39 23.45 -13.07
C ASP A 421 10.25 23.95 -11.62
N ALA A 422 9.90 23.11 -10.66
CA ALA A 422 10.03 23.49 -9.27
C ALA A 422 11.52 23.44 -8.92
N ASN A 423 12.11 24.60 -8.66
CA ASN A 423 13.44 24.79 -8.08
C ASN A 423 13.59 24.02 -6.78
N ASP A 424 13.80 22.72 -6.89
CA ASP A 424 14.23 21.82 -5.82
C ASP A 424 15.74 21.62 -5.98
N THR A 425 16.48 22.72 -5.85
CA THR A 425 17.94 22.81 -6.07
C THR A 425 18.76 22.06 -5.02
N ASP A 426 18.14 21.42 -4.02
CA ASP A 426 18.84 20.67 -2.98
C ASP A 426 18.91 19.15 -3.20
N TRP A 427 18.17 18.63 -4.21
CA TRP A 427 18.13 17.20 -4.52
C TRP A 427 18.34 16.98 -6.03
N GLN A 428 19.31 17.65 -6.64
CA GLN A 428 19.79 17.20 -7.92
C GLN A 428 20.49 15.87 -7.65
N ASP A 429 19.92 14.78 -8.19
CA ASP A 429 20.68 13.58 -8.53
C ASP A 429 21.69 14.03 -9.59
N ASP A 430 22.70 14.79 -9.13
CA ASP A 430 23.83 15.15 -9.98
C ASP A 430 24.44 13.84 -10.49
N ASP A 431 24.75 13.79 -11.77
CA ASP A 431 25.45 12.80 -12.60
C ASP A 431 26.70 12.15 -11.94
N LEU A 432 26.57 11.75 -10.68
CA LEU A 432 27.58 10.92 -10.03
C LEU A 432 27.33 9.49 -10.51
N GLU A 433 28.30 8.93 -11.23
CA GLU A 433 28.31 7.49 -11.47
C GLU A 433 27.93 6.77 -10.19
N PRO A 434 26.99 5.80 -10.27
CA PRO A 434 26.52 5.10 -9.07
C PRO A 434 27.74 4.58 -8.32
N ALA A 435 27.89 5.03 -7.09
CA ALA A 435 28.92 4.50 -6.19
C ALA A 435 28.79 2.97 -6.23
N LYS A 436 29.91 2.24 -6.14
CA LYS A 436 29.91 0.78 -6.03
C LYS A 436 29.31 0.41 -4.66
N VAL A 437 28.03 0.63 -4.50
CA VAL A 437 27.30 0.31 -3.29
C VAL A 437 27.15 -1.21 -3.23
N PRO A 438 27.49 -1.86 -2.13
CA PRO A 438 27.37 -3.31 -2.00
C PRO A 438 25.93 -3.75 -2.27
N THR A 439 25.75 -4.81 -3.03
CA THR A 439 24.46 -5.45 -3.33
C THR A 439 23.79 -6.08 -2.10
N LEU A 440 24.47 -6.12 -0.97
CA LEU A 440 23.96 -6.64 0.30
C LEU A 440 23.05 -5.61 0.95
N ARG A 441 21.75 -5.80 0.74
CA ARG A 441 20.70 -5.10 1.50
C ARG A 441 20.80 -5.54 2.96
N TYR A 442 20.95 -4.58 3.89
CA TYR A 442 20.83 -4.83 5.33
C TYR A 442 19.42 -5.37 5.66
N GLN A 443 19.31 -6.17 6.69
CA GLN A 443 18.00 -6.51 7.24
C GLN A 443 17.51 -5.33 8.10
N PHE A 444 16.26 -4.95 7.92
CA PHE A 444 15.66 -3.87 8.70
C PHE A 444 15.74 -4.17 10.20
N GLY A 445 16.20 -3.19 10.97
CA GLY A 445 16.45 -3.36 12.39
C GLY A 445 17.76 -4.06 12.74
N ASP A 446 18.63 -4.35 11.77
CA ASP A 446 19.98 -4.89 11.94
C ASP A 446 20.95 -3.80 12.46
N ASP A 447 22.03 -4.22 13.09
CA ASP A 447 23.11 -3.35 13.57
C ASP A 447 23.86 -2.66 12.42
N LYS A 448 23.71 -3.13 11.18
CA LYS A 448 24.28 -2.54 9.96
C LYS A 448 23.31 -1.61 9.22
N ASP A 449 22.11 -1.43 9.73
CA ASP A 449 21.09 -0.56 9.15
C ASP A 449 21.48 0.91 9.39
N PHE A 450 22.19 1.51 8.41
CA PHE A 450 22.77 2.84 8.56
C PHE A 450 21.71 3.92 8.88
N PRO A 451 20.56 4.05 8.16
CA PRO A 451 19.54 5.02 8.53
C PRO A 451 18.98 4.79 9.95
N LEU A 452 18.82 3.54 10.37
CA LEU A 452 18.41 3.24 11.75
C LEU A 452 19.46 3.70 12.77
N GLN A 453 20.74 3.48 12.49
CA GLN A 453 21.83 3.98 13.35
C GLN A 453 21.80 5.50 13.47
N GLN A 454 21.52 6.22 12.36
CA GLN A 454 21.42 7.68 12.39
C GLN A 454 20.19 8.15 13.19
N ALA A 455 19.04 7.47 13.06
CA ALA A 455 17.85 7.76 13.86
C ALA A 455 18.09 7.53 15.36
N VAL A 456 18.77 6.45 15.73
CA VAL A 456 19.19 6.17 17.12
C VAL A 456 20.17 7.23 17.61
N ALA A 457 21.17 7.61 16.81
CA ALA A 457 22.13 8.66 17.16
C ALA A 457 21.42 9.99 17.44
N HIS A 458 20.44 10.36 16.58
CA HIS A 458 19.65 11.56 16.74
C HIS A 458 18.85 11.55 18.05
N LEU A 459 18.10 10.46 18.32
CA LEU A 459 17.32 10.31 19.57
C LEU A 459 18.19 10.35 20.83
N LEU A 460 19.47 10.01 20.73
CA LEU A 460 20.44 10.07 21.82
C LEU A 460 21.19 11.43 21.89
N GLY A 461 20.83 12.41 21.05
CA GLY A 461 21.51 13.72 20.97
C GLY A 461 22.93 13.65 20.42
N LYS A 462 23.28 12.59 19.68
CA LYS A 462 24.58 12.42 19.03
C LYS A 462 24.58 13.04 17.63
N LYS A 463 25.77 13.29 17.08
CA LYS A 463 25.91 13.78 15.71
C LYS A 463 25.37 12.75 14.71
N VAL A 464 24.52 13.20 13.80
CA VAL A 464 24.00 12.43 12.66
C VAL A 464 24.90 12.67 11.44
N ILE A 465 25.16 11.62 10.67
CA ILE A 465 25.81 11.71 9.37
C ILE A 465 24.70 11.92 8.33
N THR A 466 24.66 13.12 7.78
CA THR A 466 23.64 13.52 6.81
C THR A 466 24.05 13.22 5.38
N HIS A 467 23.10 13.30 4.43
CA HIS A 467 23.37 13.27 2.98
C HIS A 467 24.47 14.28 2.60
N ALA A 468 24.41 15.50 3.12
CA ALA A 468 25.43 16.53 2.83
C ALA A 468 26.84 16.12 3.31
N ASP A 469 26.97 15.46 4.47
CA ASP A 469 28.23 14.95 4.96
C ASP A 469 28.80 13.85 4.04
N VAL A 470 27.94 12.93 3.56
CA VAL A 470 28.30 11.86 2.62
C VAL A 470 28.75 12.44 1.29
N GLN A 471 28.00 13.37 0.71
CA GLN A 471 28.36 14.04 -0.56
C GLN A 471 29.68 14.79 -0.46
N LYS A 472 29.92 15.49 0.66
CA LYS A 472 31.18 16.17 0.90
C LYS A 472 32.35 15.19 0.90
N LYS A 473 32.22 14.08 1.62
CA LYS A 473 33.25 13.02 1.69
C LYS A 473 33.58 12.45 0.29
N LEU A 474 32.53 12.10 -0.48
CA LEU A 474 32.69 11.56 -1.84
C LEU A 474 33.41 12.55 -2.79
N LYS A 475 33.07 13.85 -2.70
CA LYS A 475 33.76 14.89 -3.49
C LYS A 475 35.25 15.03 -3.10
N GLU A 476 35.56 14.93 -1.82
CA GLU A 476 36.95 14.97 -1.32
C GLU A 476 37.76 13.75 -1.79
N GLU A 477 37.18 12.54 -1.72
CA GLU A 477 37.79 11.30 -2.19
C GLU A 477 38.06 11.33 -3.71
N LYS A 478 37.09 11.83 -4.51
CA LYS A 478 37.23 11.99 -5.96
C LYS A 478 38.36 12.96 -6.31
N ALA A 479 38.42 14.11 -5.63
CA ALA A 479 39.48 15.10 -5.83
C ALA A 479 40.88 14.56 -5.45
N ALA A 480 40.97 13.72 -4.42
CA ALA A 480 42.24 13.07 -4.03
C ALA A 480 42.69 12.03 -5.08
N ALA A 481 41.74 11.22 -5.60
CA ALA A 481 42.02 10.22 -6.64
C ALA A 481 42.48 10.87 -7.96
N ASP A 482 41.91 11.99 -8.37
CA ASP A 482 42.31 12.70 -9.58
C ASP A 482 43.70 13.32 -9.45
N LYS A 483 44.05 13.85 -8.29
CA LYS A 483 45.42 14.32 -8.00
C LYS A 483 46.47 13.21 -8.11
N THR A 484 46.13 12.00 -7.63
CA THR A 484 47.04 10.86 -7.68
C THR A 484 47.27 10.34 -9.11
N LYS A 485 46.22 10.38 -9.97
CA LYS A 485 46.35 10.03 -11.39
C LYS A 485 47.18 11.02 -12.19
N THR A 486 47.09 12.34 -11.87
CA THR A 486 47.87 13.36 -12.54
C THR A 486 49.36 13.29 -12.20
N THR A 487 49.70 12.85 -10.97
CA THR A 487 51.10 12.67 -10.52
C THR A 487 51.75 11.37 -11.00
N SER A 488 50.98 10.37 -11.43
CA SER A 488 51.49 9.12 -11.98
C SER A 488 51.73 9.13 -13.49
N ASN A 489 51.29 10.18 -14.19
CA ASN A 489 51.48 10.34 -15.63
C ASN A 489 52.55 11.40 -16.01
N ASN A 490 53.27 11.94 -15.06
CA ASN A 490 54.49 12.72 -15.23
C ASN A 490 55.71 11.91 -14.73
#